data_c1808d466d39adebadcf7480f08c5f07
#
_entry.id   c1808d466d39adebadcf7480f08c5f07
#
_cell.length_a   1.000
_cell.length_b   1.000
_cell.length_c   1.000
_cell.angle_alpha   90.00
_cell.angle_beta   90.00
_cell.angle_gamma   90.00
#
_symmetry.space_group_name_H-M   'P 1'
#
loop_
_entity.id
_entity.type
_entity.pdbx_description
1 polymer ?
#
loop_
_entity_poly.entity_id
_entity_poly.type
_entity_poly.pdbx_seq_one_letter_code
_entity_poly.pdbx_strand_id
1 'polypeptide(L)'
;MITKGRSDFCNLILADAEAGSISQVEEAIRNCWTLGDAGLSLKKLTQPNLWNLRSRSVFLSDPLVEKAKEVDEDLRGELTYVVNAIRKPTSHGHNDASMIPYSMVTGVDPEEKGVLGKEWKSDEIAVNKWAAEDLNLSLGDSISLEYFIVGERRRLIEENRTFSVAKILPMPDPVLPGQESDWTPNFPGLLDAENCGEWDTGIPIKHTIRRQDEDYWDHYRGTPKAFVSLDT
;
A
#
# COMPACT_ATOMS: atom_id res chain seq x y z
N MET A 1 -6.80 7.69 -23.04
CA MET A 1 -7.05 9.15 -23.16
C MET A 1 -5.96 9.72 -24.06
N ILE A 2 -6.31 10.21 -25.25
CA ILE A 2 -5.31 10.81 -26.16
C ILE A 2 -5.17 12.25 -25.73
N THR A 3 -4.04 12.60 -25.10
CA THR A 3 -3.72 13.99 -24.75
C THR A 3 -3.41 14.79 -26.02
N LYS A 4 -4.27 15.72 -26.36
CA LYS A 4 -4.09 16.66 -27.46
C LYS A 4 -2.92 17.60 -27.14
N GLY A 5 -1.82 17.51 -27.89
CA GLY A 5 -0.85 18.59 -27.95
C GLY A 5 0.57 18.34 -27.44
N ARG A 6 1.02 17.09 -27.25
CA ARG A 6 2.44 16.80 -27.00
C ARG A 6 3.00 15.95 -28.14
N SER A 7 3.86 16.56 -28.96
CA SER A 7 4.58 15.89 -30.05
C SER A 7 5.70 14.95 -29.58
N ASP A 8 5.95 14.92 -28.28
CA ASP A 8 7.08 14.25 -27.63
C ASP A 8 6.71 12.83 -27.12
N PHE A 9 5.44 12.43 -27.24
CA PHE A 9 4.99 11.10 -26.82
C PHE A 9 4.63 10.23 -28.02
N CYS A 10 5.35 9.16 -28.19
CA CYS A 10 5.01 8.09 -29.12
C CYS A 10 4.86 6.77 -28.36
N ASN A 11 4.05 5.86 -28.88
CA ASN A 11 3.88 4.50 -28.35
C ASN A 11 4.50 3.43 -29.27
N LEU A 12 5.14 3.86 -30.36
CA LEU A 12 5.82 3.03 -31.32
C LEU A 12 6.96 3.80 -31.96
N ILE A 13 8.13 3.19 -32.01
CA ILE A 13 9.29 3.69 -32.75
C ILE A 13 9.59 2.69 -33.86
N LEU A 14 9.65 3.15 -35.10
CA LEU A 14 10.08 2.36 -36.23
C LEU A 14 11.54 2.72 -36.55
N ALA A 15 12.40 1.71 -36.58
CA ALA A 15 13.80 1.86 -36.99
C ALA A 15 14.04 1.13 -38.30
N ASP A 16 14.85 1.72 -39.18
CA ASP A 16 15.29 1.05 -40.39
C ASP A 16 16.32 -0.02 -40.02
N ALA A 17 16.13 -1.24 -40.51
CA ALA A 17 17.01 -2.36 -40.26
C ALA A 17 18.44 -2.16 -40.82
N GLU A 18 18.63 -1.24 -41.78
CA GLU A 18 19.95 -0.90 -42.35
C GLU A 18 20.71 0.13 -41.48
N ALA A 19 20.01 0.87 -40.60
CA ALA A 19 20.60 1.96 -39.84
C ALA A 19 21.36 1.54 -38.56
N GLY A 20 21.39 0.26 -38.23
CA GLY A 20 22.13 -0.27 -37.08
C GLY A 20 21.71 -1.69 -36.70
N SER A 21 22.52 -2.36 -35.93
CA SER A 21 22.16 -3.67 -35.41
C SER A 21 21.13 -3.50 -34.26
N ILE A 22 20.22 -4.43 -34.13
CA ILE A 22 19.24 -4.46 -32.97
C ILE A 22 19.97 -4.29 -31.63
N SER A 23 21.15 -4.90 -31.49
CA SER A 23 22.00 -4.77 -30.30
C SER A 23 22.42 -3.33 -29.99
N GLN A 24 22.69 -2.50 -31.00
CA GLN A 24 23.02 -1.09 -30.79
C GLN A 24 21.82 -0.27 -30.29
N VAL A 25 20.64 -0.59 -30.79
CA VAL A 25 19.39 0.04 -30.31
C VAL A 25 19.10 -0.40 -28.88
N GLU A 26 19.25 -1.68 -28.56
CA GLU A 26 19.09 -2.18 -27.19
C GLU A 26 20.09 -1.54 -26.23
N GLU A 27 21.35 -1.41 -26.63
CA GLU A 27 22.39 -0.77 -25.83
C GLU A 27 22.07 0.72 -25.60
N ALA A 28 21.64 1.43 -26.63
CA ALA A 28 21.24 2.83 -26.53
C ALA A 28 20.05 3.01 -25.55
N ILE A 29 19.04 2.12 -25.62
CA ILE A 29 17.91 2.11 -24.70
C ILE A 29 18.39 1.88 -23.27
N ARG A 30 19.22 0.86 -23.03
CA ARG A 30 19.75 0.55 -21.69
C ARG A 30 20.53 1.72 -21.10
N ASN A 31 21.28 2.45 -21.91
CA ASN A 31 22.11 3.57 -21.45
C ASN A 31 21.30 4.83 -21.10
N CYS A 32 20.09 4.99 -21.62
CA CYS A 32 19.22 6.13 -21.32
C CYS A 32 18.07 5.79 -20.35
N TRP A 33 17.82 4.50 -20.08
CA TRP A 33 16.71 4.08 -19.26
C TRP A 33 16.97 4.34 -17.77
N THR A 34 15.97 4.93 -17.10
CA THR A 34 16.01 5.24 -15.67
C THR A 34 14.96 4.43 -14.90
N LEU A 35 15.07 4.38 -13.58
CA LEU A 35 14.01 3.79 -12.73
C LEU A 35 12.65 4.43 -12.98
N GLY A 36 12.61 5.75 -13.24
CA GLY A 36 11.38 6.47 -13.55
C GLY A 36 10.68 5.97 -14.81
N ASP A 37 11.45 5.57 -15.84
CA ASP A 37 10.90 5.00 -17.09
C ASP A 37 10.28 3.63 -16.85
N ALA A 38 10.82 2.87 -15.90
CA ALA A 38 10.25 1.60 -15.44
C ALA A 38 9.04 1.80 -14.49
N GLY A 39 8.65 3.03 -14.19
CA GLY A 39 7.61 3.33 -13.20
C GLY A 39 8.06 3.04 -11.77
N LEU A 40 9.36 3.01 -11.52
CA LEU A 40 9.96 2.74 -10.23
C LEU A 40 10.51 4.02 -9.60
N SER A 41 10.59 4.04 -8.28
CA SER A 41 11.25 5.10 -7.52
C SER A 41 11.94 4.53 -6.27
N LEU A 42 13.06 5.14 -5.88
CA LEU A 42 13.73 4.88 -4.62
C LEU A 42 13.48 6.05 -3.67
N LYS A 43 12.93 5.76 -2.51
CA LYS A 43 12.73 6.73 -1.43
C LYS A 43 13.62 6.36 -0.25
N LYS A 44 14.38 7.34 0.25
CA LYS A 44 15.07 7.19 1.53
C LYS A 44 14.06 7.36 2.64
N LEU A 45 14.00 6.42 3.58
CA LEU A 45 13.07 6.47 4.70
C LEU A 45 13.59 7.39 5.82
N THR A 46 12.68 7.75 6.72
CA THR A 46 13.01 8.53 7.93
C THR A 46 13.97 7.77 8.84
N GLN A 47 13.86 6.44 8.86
CA GLN A 47 14.83 5.60 9.56
C GLN A 47 16.19 5.65 8.86
N PRO A 48 17.29 5.75 9.61
CA PRO A 48 18.61 5.87 9.03
C PRO A 48 19.00 4.61 8.26
N ASN A 49 19.55 4.84 7.05
CA ASN A 49 20.08 3.82 6.13
C ASN A 49 19.05 2.85 5.52
N LEU A 50 17.76 3.13 5.60
CA LEU A 50 16.75 2.37 4.90
C LEU A 50 16.28 3.08 3.61
N TRP A 51 16.10 2.29 2.57
CA TRP A 51 15.56 2.72 1.28
C TRP A 51 14.38 1.84 0.91
N ASN A 52 13.39 2.46 0.34
CA ASN A 52 12.18 1.79 -0.13
C ASN A 52 12.13 1.87 -1.66
N LEU A 53 12.11 0.72 -2.33
CA LEU A 53 11.85 0.62 -3.76
C LEU A 53 10.34 0.53 -3.98
N ARG A 54 9.79 1.48 -4.71
CA ARG A 54 8.36 1.63 -4.95
C ARG A 54 8.03 1.50 -6.43
N SER A 55 6.86 0.96 -6.72
CA SER A 55 6.29 0.91 -8.06
C SER A 55 5.08 1.85 -8.17
N ARG A 56 4.90 2.50 -9.33
CA ARG A 56 3.64 3.17 -9.69
C ARG A 56 2.53 2.18 -10.01
N SER A 57 2.89 0.95 -10.37
CA SER A 57 1.96 -0.17 -10.41
C SER A 57 1.81 -0.68 -8.98
N VAL A 58 0.64 -1.19 -8.62
CA VAL A 58 0.36 -1.64 -7.24
C VAL A 58 1.39 -2.67 -6.76
N PHE A 59 1.90 -3.51 -7.67
CA PHE A 59 2.85 -4.57 -7.35
C PHE A 59 4.18 -4.37 -8.08
N LEU A 60 5.26 -4.81 -7.44
CA LEU A 60 6.53 -5.07 -8.09
C LEU A 60 6.45 -6.44 -8.81
N SER A 61 7.05 -6.55 -9.99
CA SER A 61 7.08 -7.83 -10.71
C SER A 61 8.07 -8.80 -10.07
N ASP A 62 7.75 -10.10 -10.10
CA ASP A 62 8.61 -11.15 -9.52
C ASP A 62 10.06 -11.07 -10.03
N PRO A 63 10.34 -10.92 -11.34
CA PRO A 63 11.73 -10.81 -11.81
C PRO A 63 12.48 -9.61 -11.23
N LEU A 64 11.78 -8.51 -10.94
CA LEU A 64 12.40 -7.34 -10.31
C LEU A 64 12.72 -7.61 -8.85
N VAL A 65 11.80 -8.26 -8.12
CA VAL A 65 12.00 -8.63 -6.71
C VAL A 65 13.17 -9.64 -6.59
N GLU A 66 13.23 -10.64 -7.47
CA GLU A 66 14.34 -11.60 -7.52
C GLU A 66 15.69 -10.90 -7.75
N LYS A 67 15.74 -9.97 -8.71
CA LYS A 67 16.96 -9.21 -8.98
C LYS A 67 17.35 -8.27 -7.84
N ALA A 68 16.39 -7.68 -7.16
CA ALA A 68 16.66 -6.85 -5.99
C ALA A 68 17.24 -7.70 -4.83
N LYS A 69 16.70 -8.91 -4.60
CA LYS A 69 17.22 -9.87 -3.60
C LYS A 69 18.63 -10.37 -3.91
N GLU A 70 19.04 -10.44 -5.18
CA GLU A 70 20.45 -10.75 -5.53
C GLU A 70 21.43 -9.66 -5.06
N VAL A 71 20.96 -8.42 -4.91
CA VAL A 71 21.78 -7.28 -4.46
C VAL A 71 21.81 -7.16 -2.94
N ASP A 72 20.69 -7.46 -2.29
CA ASP A 72 20.53 -7.41 -0.85
C ASP A 72 19.64 -8.56 -0.37
N GLU A 73 20.25 -9.55 0.29
CA GLU A 73 19.55 -10.73 0.82
C GLU A 73 18.62 -10.37 1.98
N ASP A 74 18.87 -9.26 2.67
CA ASP A 74 18.04 -8.76 3.78
C ASP A 74 16.84 -7.93 3.32
N LEU A 75 16.63 -7.82 2.00
CA LEU A 75 15.51 -7.11 1.43
C LEU A 75 14.19 -7.75 1.88
N ARG A 76 13.27 -6.91 2.41
CA ARG A 76 11.96 -7.34 2.90
C ARG A 76 10.87 -6.79 2.00
N GLY A 77 9.85 -7.61 1.76
CA GLY A 77 8.65 -7.23 1.03
C GLY A 77 7.62 -6.58 1.94
N GLU A 78 6.95 -5.56 1.44
CA GLU A 78 5.83 -4.91 2.09
C GLU A 78 4.72 -4.69 1.07
N LEU A 79 3.48 -4.89 1.48
CA LEU A 79 2.31 -4.64 0.65
C LEU A 79 1.29 -3.79 1.42
N THR A 80 1.12 -2.53 1.01
CA THR A 80 0.07 -1.67 1.56
C THR A 80 -1.13 -1.66 0.63
N TYR A 81 -2.31 -1.82 1.19
CA TYR A 81 -3.58 -1.83 0.46
C TYR A 81 -4.70 -1.17 1.27
N VAL A 82 -5.79 -0.82 0.58
CA VAL A 82 -6.99 -0.26 1.20
C VAL A 82 -7.94 -1.40 1.56
N VAL A 83 -8.30 -1.50 2.84
CA VAL A 83 -9.40 -2.36 3.29
C VAL A 83 -10.71 -1.58 3.33
N ASN A 84 -11.84 -2.26 3.09
CA ASN A 84 -13.17 -1.66 3.13
C ASN A 84 -13.55 -1.25 4.55
N ALA A 85 -13.19 -2.09 5.52
CA ALA A 85 -13.43 -1.81 6.93
C ALA A 85 -12.47 -2.59 7.84
N ILE A 86 -12.15 -1.97 8.98
CA ILE A 86 -11.61 -2.64 10.16
C ILE A 86 -12.72 -2.71 11.18
N ARG A 87 -13.13 -3.89 11.62
CA ARG A 87 -14.31 -4.09 12.43
C ARG A 87 -14.02 -4.88 13.71
N LYS A 88 -14.49 -4.39 14.84
CA LYS A 88 -14.54 -5.19 16.07
C LYS A 88 -15.82 -6.03 16.06
N PRO A 89 -15.75 -7.39 16.07
CA PRO A 89 -16.94 -8.22 16.18
C PRO A 89 -17.71 -7.90 17.47
N THR A 90 -19.00 -7.70 17.34
CA THR A 90 -19.89 -7.48 18.49
C THR A 90 -20.85 -8.65 18.63
N SER A 91 -21.19 -9.01 19.86
CA SER A 91 -22.15 -10.08 20.15
C SER A 91 -23.61 -9.76 19.70
N HIS A 92 -23.87 -8.54 19.22
CA HIS A 92 -25.22 -8.05 18.89
C HIS A 92 -25.41 -7.69 17.42
N GLY A 93 -24.60 -8.24 16.50
CA GLY A 93 -24.71 -8.00 15.06
C GLY A 93 -23.83 -6.85 14.54
N HIS A 94 -23.89 -6.63 13.23
CA HIS A 94 -23.14 -5.57 12.58
C HIS A 94 -23.68 -4.19 13.01
N ASN A 95 -22.92 -3.50 13.87
CA ASN A 95 -23.18 -2.11 14.20
C ASN A 95 -22.06 -1.24 13.58
N ASP A 96 -22.42 -0.25 12.77
CA ASP A 96 -21.48 0.68 12.13
C ASP A 96 -20.64 1.47 13.15
N ALA A 97 -21.11 1.59 14.40
CA ALA A 97 -20.38 2.25 15.48
C ALA A 97 -19.08 1.52 15.91
N SER A 98 -18.89 0.26 15.52
CA SER A 98 -17.70 -0.54 15.83
C SER A 98 -16.84 -0.82 14.58
N MET A 99 -16.79 0.12 13.64
CA MET A 99 -16.13 -0.02 12.36
C MET A 99 -15.34 1.24 12.01
N ILE A 100 -14.14 1.03 11.46
CA ILE A 100 -13.35 2.07 10.80
C ILE A 100 -13.43 1.81 9.29
N PRO A 101 -14.04 2.70 8.50
CA PRO A 101 -14.13 2.54 7.05
C PRO A 101 -12.79 2.87 6.38
N TYR A 102 -12.56 2.30 5.22
CA TYR A 102 -11.49 2.62 4.27
C TYR A 102 -10.16 3.02 4.90
N SER A 103 -9.39 2.02 5.27
CA SER A 103 -8.12 2.22 5.96
C SER A 103 -6.96 1.57 5.22
N MET A 104 -5.79 2.19 5.28
CA MET A 104 -4.56 1.52 4.86
C MET A 104 -4.19 0.45 5.86
N VAL A 105 -3.86 -0.73 5.32
CA VAL A 105 -3.28 -1.85 6.06
C VAL A 105 -2.02 -2.29 5.33
N THR A 106 -0.95 -2.56 6.07
CA THR A 106 0.31 -3.02 5.50
C THR A 106 0.57 -4.47 5.90
N GLY A 107 0.72 -5.33 4.90
CA GLY A 107 1.31 -6.64 5.05
C GLY A 107 2.83 -6.49 5.08
N VAL A 108 3.47 -7.09 6.08
CA VAL A 108 4.92 -7.10 6.25
C VAL A 108 5.44 -8.53 6.19
N ASP A 109 6.70 -8.68 5.77
CA ASP A 109 7.38 -9.97 5.80
C ASP A 109 7.26 -10.62 7.19
N PRO A 110 6.88 -11.91 7.29
CA PRO A 110 6.69 -12.58 8.58
C PRO A 110 7.95 -12.61 9.45
N GLU A 111 9.13 -12.51 8.87
CA GLU A 111 10.41 -12.42 9.60
C GLU A 111 10.72 -10.97 10.05
N GLU A 112 9.95 -9.98 9.58
CA GLU A 112 10.11 -8.59 9.99
C GLU A 112 9.72 -8.42 11.45
N LYS A 113 10.71 -8.12 12.31
CA LYS A 113 10.53 -8.01 13.77
C LYS A 113 10.32 -6.59 14.27
N GLY A 114 10.51 -5.59 13.42
CA GLY A 114 10.46 -4.17 13.82
C GLY A 114 9.09 -3.76 14.34
N VAL A 115 8.03 -4.23 13.73
CA VAL A 115 6.66 -3.88 14.10
C VAL A 115 6.23 -4.62 15.38
N LEU A 116 6.26 -5.96 15.42
CA LEU A 116 5.84 -6.73 16.59
C LEU A 116 6.94 -6.86 17.66
N GLY A 117 8.20 -6.82 17.29
CA GLY A 117 9.33 -7.20 18.15
C GLY A 117 9.55 -8.71 18.26
N LYS A 118 8.85 -9.51 17.46
CA LYS A 118 8.91 -10.97 17.34
C LYS A 118 8.45 -11.39 15.94
N GLU A 119 8.60 -12.66 15.62
CA GLU A 119 8.01 -13.25 14.42
C GLU A 119 6.48 -13.17 14.44
N TRP A 120 5.88 -12.96 13.28
CA TRP A 120 4.43 -12.90 13.11
C TRP A 120 3.81 -14.28 13.09
N LYS A 121 2.61 -14.38 13.67
CA LYS A 121 1.71 -15.48 13.36
C LYS A 121 0.68 -15.01 12.34
N SER A 122 0.18 -15.93 11.53
CA SER A 122 -0.76 -15.60 10.45
C SER A 122 -2.11 -15.03 10.92
N ASP A 123 -2.46 -15.19 12.20
CA ASP A 123 -3.68 -14.71 12.83
C ASP A 123 -3.45 -13.47 13.72
N GLU A 124 -2.24 -12.90 13.71
CA GLU A 124 -1.90 -11.71 14.49
C GLU A 124 -2.02 -10.43 13.67
N ILE A 125 -2.42 -9.35 14.35
CA ILE A 125 -2.47 -8.01 13.81
C ILE A 125 -1.91 -7.00 14.82
N ALA A 126 -1.11 -6.06 14.34
CA ALA A 126 -0.78 -4.87 15.10
C ALA A 126 -1.65 -3.71 14.60
N VAL A 127 -2.22 -2.94 15.52
CA VAL A 127 -3.01 -1.76 15.20
C VAL A 127 -2.34 -0.52 15.78
N ASN A 128 -2.49 0.63 15.14
CA ASN A 128 -2.03 1.87 15.73
C ASN A 128 -2.95 2.31 16.89
N LYS A 129 -2.44 3.21 17.71
CA LYS A 129 -3.16 3.70 18.91
C LYS A 129 -4.50 4.35 18.55
N TRP A 130 -4.57 5.08 17.43
CA TRP A 130 -5.81 5.72 16.99
C TRP A 130 -6.91 4.68 16.71
N ALA A 131 -6.58 3.62 15.94
CA ALA A 131 -7.53 2.55 15.64
C ALA A 131 -7.92 1.77 16.91
N ALA A 132 -6.97 1.56 17.82
CA ALA A 132 -7.24 0.90 19.08
C ALA A 132 -8.21 1.71 19.96
N GLU A 133 -8.05 3.02 20.03
CA GLU A 133 -8.96 3.92 20.79
C GLU A 133 -10.34 3.98 20.14
N ASP A 134 -10.41 4.15 18.82
CA ASP A 134 -11.67 4.26 18.08
C ASP A 134 -12.56 3.00 18.20
N LEU A 135 -11.94 1.82 18.15
CA LEU A 135 -12.65 0.55 18.29
C LEU A 135 -12.66 0.00 19.72
N ASN A 136 -12.09 0.73 20.67
CA ASN A 136 -11.93 0.29 22.07
C ASN A 136 -11.31 -1.11 22.15
N LEU A 137 -10.10 -1.27 21.55
CA LEU A 137 -9.37 -2.54 21.47
C LEU A 137 -8.37 -2.66 22.61
N SER A 138 -8.22 -3.90 23.07
CA SER A 138 -7.18 -4.36 23.96
C SER A 138 -6.37 -5.49 23.32
N LEU A 139 -5.19 -5.78 23.87
CA LEU A 139 -4.40 -6.93 23.43
C LEU A 139 -5.21 -8.23 23.59
N GLY A 140 -5.20 -9.06 22.57
CA GLY A 140 -5.95 -10.32 22.51
C GLY A 140 -7.39 -10.15 21.98
N ASP A 141 -7.89 -8.94 21.80
CA ASP A 141 -9.20 -8.74 21.19
C ASP A 141 -9.20 -9.22 19.73
N SER A 142 -10.37 -9.68 19.29
CA SER A 142 -10.59 -10.11 17.91
C SER A 142 -11.04 -8.93 17.06
N ILE A 143 -10.43 -8.77 15.87
CA ILE A 143 -10.89 -7.82 14.85
C ILE A 143 -10.94 -8.49 13.49
N SER A 144 -11.79 -7.99 12.59
CA SER A 144 -11.86 -8.44 11.21
C SER A 144 -11.49 -7.32 10.24
N LEU A 145 -10.80 -7.68 9.18
CA LEU A 145 -10.57 -6.85 8.01
C LEU A 145 -11.53 -7.27 6.92
N GLU A 146 -12.26 -6.32 6.35
CA GLU A 146 -13.11 -6.52 5.17
C GLU A 146 -12.38 -5.90 3.96
N TYR A 147 -12.17 -6.66 2.90
CA TYR A 147 -11.40 -6.22 1.73
C TYR A 147 -11.89 -6.86 0.45
N PHE A 148 -11.51 -6.28 -0.69
CA PHE A 148 -11.78 -6.86 -1.99
C PHE A 148 -10.59 -7.67 -2.51
N ILE A 149 -10.90 -8.84 -3.07
CA ILE A 149 -9.98 -9.61 -3.91
C ILE A 149 -10.47 -9.62 -5.35
N VAL A 150 -9.54 -9.78 -6.28
CA VAL A 150 -9.86 -9.97 -7.69
C VAL A 150 -10.09 -11.45 -7.95
N GLY A 151 -11.35 -11.83 -8.07
CA GLY A 151 -11.75 -13.19 -8.41
C GLY A 151 -11.73 -13.45 -9.92
N GLU A 152 -12.37 -14.56 -10.32
CA GLU A 152 -12.49 -14.93 -11.74
C GLU A 152 -13.14 -13.82 -12.57
N ARG A 153 -12.69 -13.67 -13.81
CA ARG A 153 -13.16 -12.66 -14.77
C ARG A 153 -13.02 -11.21 -14.25
N ARG A 154 -12.03 -10.96 -13.39
CA ARG A 154 -11.77 -9.66 -12.77
C ARG A 154 -12.95 -9.09 -11.96
N ARG A 155 -13.79 -9.95 -11.42
CA ARG A 155 -14.84 -9.52 -10.50
C ARG A 155 -14.23 -9.25 -9.12
N LEU A 156 -14.61 -8.14 -8.52
CA LEU A 156 -14.28 -7.87 -7.11
C LEU A 156 -15.17 -8.74 -6.24
N ILE A 157 -14.56 -9.55 -5.41
CA ILE A 157 -15.20 -10.38 -4.39
C ILE A 157 -14.81 -9.80 -3.04
N GLU A 158 -15.78 -9.53 -2.19
CA GLU A 158 -15.52 -9.09 -0.83
C GLU A 158 -15.25 -10.28 0.06
N GLU A 159 -14.14 -10.23 0.75
CA GLU A 159 -13.76 -11.20 1.76
C GLU A 159 -13.54 -10.54 3.10
N ASN A 160 -13.52 -11.33 4.14
CA ASN A 160 -13.15 -10.90 5.47
C ASN A 160 -12.20 -11.92 6.12
N ARG A 161 -11.33 -11.41 6.98
CA ARG A 161 -10.43 -12.24 7.76
C ARG A 161 -10.33 -11.70 9.17
N THR A 162 -10.34 -12.61 10.14
CA THR A 162 -10.29 -12.28 11.56
C THR A 162 -8.89 -12.49 12.10
N PHE A 163 -8.47 -11.56 12.97
CA PHE A 163 -7.16 -11.52 13.60
C PHE A 163 -7.28 -11.27 15.09
N SER A 164 -6.23 -11.63 15.83
CA SER A 164 -6.05 -11.29 17.23
C SER A 164 -5.10 -10.08 17.36
N VAL A 165 -5.47 -9.08 18.13
CA VAL A 165 -4.64 -7.89 18.38
C VAL A 165 -3.41 -8.30 19.20
N ALA A 166 -2.26 -8.38 18.53
CA ALA A 166 -1.00 -8.77 19.15
C ALA A 166 -0.22 -7.58 19.73
N LYS A 167 -0.42 -6.39 19.15
CA LYS A 167 0.26 -5.17 19.58
C LYS A 167 -0.54 -3.92 19.25
N ILE A 168 -0.44 -2.93 20.12
CA ILE A 168 -0.91 -1.55 19.87
C ILE A 168 0.33 -0.69 19.70
N LEU A 169 0.47 -0.14 18.50
CA LEU A 169 1.61 0.71 18.12
C LEU A 169 1.36 2.16 18.54
N PRO A 170 2.39 2.90 18.94
CA PRO A 170 2.26 4.35 19.13
C PRO A 170 1.87 5.01 17.82
N MET A 171 1.28 6.21 17.92
CA MET A 171 1.06 7.01 16.72
C MET A 171 2.40 7.45 16.13
N PRO A 172 2.55 7.39 14.80
CA PRO A 172 3.70 7.97 14.13
C PRO A 172 3.64 9.50 14.18
N ASP A 173 4.72 10.14 13.80
CA ASP A 173 4.73 11.58 13.57
C ASP A 173 3.72 11.95 12.46
N PRO A 174 3.05 13.10 12.57
CA PRO A 174 2.17 13.57 11.52
C PRO A 174 2.90 13.72 10.18
N VAL A 175 2.23 13.38 9.10
CA VAL A 175 2.72 13.55 7.74
C VAL A 175 2.49 14.99 7.29
N LEU A 176 3.55 15.72 6.99
CA LEU A 176 3.44 17.11 6.55
C LEU A 176 2.80 17.20 5.16
N PRO A 177 2.11 18.31 4.84
CA PRO A 177 1.54 18.52 3.51
C PRO A 177 2.59 18.35 2.41
N GLY A 178 2.27 17.56 1.38
CA GLY A 178 3.18 17.25 0.27
C GLY A 178 4.20 16.15 0.57
N GLN A 179 4.20 15.57 1.77
CA GLN A 179 4.99 14.39 2.11
C GLN A 179 4.14 13.12 1.98
N GLU A 180 4.82 12.01 1.75
CA GLU A 180 4.24 10.67 1.70
C GLU A 180 4.61 9.90 2.96
N SER A 181 3.70 9.04 3.43
CA SER A 181 4.01 8.04 4.46
C SER A 181 5.17 7.14 4.01
N ASP A 182 5.98 6.71 4.95
CA ASP A 182 7.06 5.75 4.67
C ASP A 182 6.51 4.36 4.30
N TRP A 183 5.32 4.01 4.75
CA TRP A 183 4.68 2.72 4.57
C TRP A 183 3.75 2.62 3.35
N THR A 184 3.34 3.74 2.78
CA THR A 184 2.35 3.76 1.71
C THR A 184 2.96 4.33 0.45
N PRO A 185 3.01 3.56 -0.65
CA PRO A 185 3.40 4.09 -1.95
C PRO A 185 2.36 5.12 -2.43
N ASN A 186 2.77 5.96 -3.37
CA ASN A 186 1.86 6.91 -3.98
C ASN A 186 0.85 6.17 -4.87
N PHE A 187 -0.38 6.05 -4.40
CA PHE A 187 -1.49 5.53 -5.20
C PHE A 187 -2.17 6.70 -5.92
N PRO A 188 -2.15 6.71 -7.28
CA PRO A 188 -2.87 7.72 -8.04
C PRO A 188 -4.36 7.75 -7.66
N GLY A 189 -4.90 8.96 -7.47
CA GLY A 189 -6.30 9.14 -7.08
C GLY A 189 -6.61 8.94 -5.60
N LEU A 190 -5.60 8.62 -4.78
CA LEU A 190 -5.75 8.48 -3.34
C LEU A 190 -4.95 9.53 -2.59
N LEU A 191 -3.64 9.61 -2.80
CA LEU A 191 -2.79 10.57 -2.09
C LEU A 191 -2.93 12.01 -2.62
N ASP A 192 -3.39 12.15 -3.86
CA ASP A 192 -3.68 13.45 -4.47
C ASP A 192 -5.02 14.04 -3.99
N ALA A 193 -5.88 13.25 -3.35
CA ALA A 193 -7.17 13.69 -2.83
C ALA A 193 -6.99 14.61 -1.62
N GLU A 194 -7.75 15.71 -1.57
CA GLU A 194 -7.74 16.62 -0.43
C GLU A 194 -8.42 15.98 0.78
N ASN A 195 -9.47 15.17 0.55
CA ASN A 195 -10.24 14.47 1.59
C ASN A 195 -10.58 13.04 1.14
N CYS A 196 -10.94 12.18 2.10
CA CYS A 196 -11.25 10.78 1.83
C CYS A 196 -12.46 10.59 0.91
N GLY A 197 -13.39 11.55 0.87
CA GLY A 197 -14.58 11.50 0.01
C GLY A 197 -14.26 11.64 -1.48
N GLU A 198 -13.07 12.14 -1.84
CA GLU A 198 -12.61 12.33 -3.21
C GLU A 198 -11.76 11.16 -3.73
N TRP A 199 -11.58 10.11 -2.93
CA TRP A 199 -10.78 8.97 -3.34
C TRP A 199 -11.35 8.26 -4.56
N ASP A 200 -10.53 8.13 -5.59
CA ASP A 200 -10.78 7.25 -6.72
C ASP A 200 -9.93 5.98 -6.58
N THR A 201 -10.38 5.10 -5.70
CA THR A 201 -9.71 3.82 -5.42
C THR A 201 -9.99 2.75 -6.45
N GLY A 202 -10.91 3.01 -7.39
CA GLY A 202 -11.39 2.00 -8.35
C GLY A 202 -12.19 0.86 -7.71
N ILE A 203 -12.50 0.95 -6.41
CA ILE A 203 -13.33 -0.02 -5.67
C ILE A 203 -14.67 0.61 -5.26
N PRO A 204 -15.75 -0.19 -5.14
CA PRO A 204 -17.04 0.33 -4.71
C PRO A 204 -17.00 0.89 -3.30
N ILE A 205 -17.47 2.13 -3.13
CA ILE A 205 -17.62 2.74 -1.81
C ILE A 205 -18.94 2.29 -1.22
N LYS A 206 -18.92 1.58 -0.08
CA LYS A 206 -20.09 1.02 0.61
C LYS A 206 -20.40 1.68 1.95
N HIS A 207 -19.36 2.23 2.59
CA HIS A 207 -19.45 2.79 3.93
C HIS A 207 -19.31 4.30 3.91
N THR A 208 -19.95 4.97 4.84
CA THR A 208 -19.82 6.42 5.03
C THR A 208 -18.52 6.72 5.75
N ILE A 209 -17.72 7.63 5.21
CA ILE A 209 -16.51 8.15 5.86
C ILE A 209 -16.96 9.06 7.00
N ARG A 210 -16.41 8.84 8.18
CA ARG A 210 -16.75 9.61 9.38
C ARG A 210 -15.81 10.82 9.50
N ARG A 211 -16.25 11.85 10.21
CA ARG A 211 -15.44 13.05 10.44
C ARG A 211 -14.07 12.72 11.04
N GLN A 212 -14.01 11.81 11.99
CA GLN A 212 -12.76 11.40 12.61
C GLN A 212 -11.80 10.67 11.66
N ASP A 213 -12.33 10.04 10.60
CA ASP A 213 -11.49 9.43 9.54
C ASP A 213 -10.88 10.51 8.64
N GLU A 214 -11.62 11.61 8.37
CA GLU A 214 -11.09 12.79 7.69
C GLU A 214 -10.03 13.48 8.55
N ASP A 215 -10.29 13.67 9.86
CA ASP A 215 -9.32 14.24 10.79
C ASP A 215 -8.03 13.39 10.85
N TYR A 216 -8.15 12.05 10.76
CA TYR A 216 -6.98 11.16 10.63
C TYR A 216 -6.24 11.38 9.33
N TRP A 217 -6.97 11.46 8.20
CA TRP A 217 -6.39 11.70 6.89
C TRP A 217 -5.62 13.02 6.83
N ASP A 218 -6.16 14.08 7.39
CA ASP A 218 -5.53 15.39 7.42
C ASP A 218 -4.17 15.39 8.14
N HIS A 219 -4.04 14.58 9.18
CA HIS A 219 -2.82 14.55 10.00
C HIS A 219 -1.82 13.45 9.57
N TYR A 220 -2.32 12.31 9.12
CA TYR A 220 -1.51 11.11 8.92
C TYR A 220 -1.55 10.57 7.49
N ARG A 221 -2.35 11.14 6.61
CA ARG A 221 -2.49 10.76 5.22
C ARG A 221 -2.66 9.23 5.08
N GLY A 222 -1.92 8.63 4.14
CA GLY A 222 -1.97 7.18 3.91
C GLY A 222 -1.26 6.32 4.96
N THR A 223 -0.94 6.83 6.14
CA THR A 223 -0.30 6.02 7.18
C THR A 223 -1.19 4.85 7.57
N PRO A 224 -0.67 3.60 7.61
CA PRO A 224 -1.47 2.43 7.93
C PRO A 224 -2.06 2.49 9.33
N LYS A 225 -3.32 2.07 9.46
CA LYS A 225 -3.98 1.89 10.74
C LYS A 225 -3.71 0.50 11.36
N ALA A 226 -3.29 -0.45 10.53
CA ALA A 226 -2.95 -1.81 10.97
C ALA A 226 -1.86 -2.45 10.12
N PHE A 227 -1.23 -3.49 10.69
CA PHE A 227 -0.18 -4.29 10.08
C PHE A 227 -0.49 -5.77 10.29
N VAL A 228 -0.28 -6.59 9.27
CA VAL A 228 -0.47 -8.04 9.26
C VAL A 228 0.74 -8.73 8.64
N SER A 229 0.84 -10.06 8.76
CA SER A 229 1.83 -10.83 8.00
C SER A 229 1.46 -10.88 6.52
N LEU A 230 2.44 -10.84 5.61
CA LEU A 230 2.23 -11.07 4.18
C LEU A 230 1.77 -12.49 3.84
N ASP A 231 2.11 -13.49 4.68
CA ASP A 231 1.69 -14.88 4.52
C ASP A 231 0.24 -15.12 4.97
N THR A 232 -0.52 -14.05 5.13
CA THR A 232 -1.88 -14.05 5.67
C THR A 232 -2.93 -14.22 4.59
#